data_e7dd187b9b4a5a520603b5094fbeec9f
#
_entry.id   e7dd187b9b4a5a520603b5094fbeec9f
#
_cell.length_a   1.000
_cell.length_b   1.000
_cell.length_c   1.000
_cell.angle_alpha   90.00
_cell.angle_beta   90.00
_cell.angle_gamma   90.00
#
_symmetry.space_group_name_H-M   'P 1'
#
loop_
_entity.id
_entity.type
_entity.pdbx_description
1 polymer ?
#
loop_
_entity_poly.entity_id
_entity_poly.type
_entity_poly.pdbx_seq_one_letter_code
_entity_poly.pdbx_strand_id
1 'polypeptide(L)'
;MKTKLGLSVCLLFALTLPALAAPATMRLDYYHTGDVSHEVFSVDRVVIEPLPWPGDPAKTIDRTNLGNYFFEVQDAATGRLLYSRGFNSIYGEWVTTEEAKHAHRTFSESLRFPAPEAPVKIVLKERENNQFKEVWTTNVDPKDKFIDTSRPPSPGPLVNIQKNGEPATKADLLILGDGYTAAERAKFENDARRFTDILFGTPPFREHRQDFNVWGLCPAAEESGVSRPSGGVHRRSPLGASYDTFGTERYVLTVENRALRDVASYAPYEFIEILLNNNTYGGGGIFNLYATVAADSEWAPYVFVHEFGHHFAGLADEYYTSDVAYLPPEKRTEPWEPNVTALLDPADLKWKDLVAPGTPIPTPWPKEQFDAMEKQIQEQRRKMRAENRPEAEMNALFKEERKKEEEMLASDKYAKSVGAFEGANYESKGYYRPQENCIMFTRYPSFCEVCRRAIERIIGMYASQ
;
A
#
# COMPACT_ATOMS: atom_id res chain seq x y z
N MET A 1 28.80 30.38 71.19
CA MET A 1 27.62 30.16 70.32
C MET A 1 28.12 29.45 69.07
N LYS A 2 27.86 28.16 68.90
CA LYS A 2 28.20 27.41 67.68
C LYS A 2 26.89 27.04 67.00
N THR A 3 26.62 27.67 65.89
CA THR A 3 25.46 27.42 65.03
C THR A 3 25.72 26.18 64.17
N LYS A 4 24.93 25.12 64.35
CA LYS A 4 24.95 23.92 63.48
C LYS A 4 24.01 24.15 62.27
N LEU A 5 24.60 24.19 61.12
CA LEU A 5 23.87 24.18 59.82
C LEU A 5 23.50 22.73 59.49
N GLY A 6 22.20 22.43 59.52
CA GLY A 6 21.69 21.11 59.09
C GLY A 6 21.49 21.08 57.59
N LEU A 7 22.21 20.21 56.90
CA LEU A 7 22.07 19.95 55.48
C LEU A 7 20.94 18.91 55.26
N SER A 8 19.79 19.35 54.77
CA SER A 8 18.68 18.47 54.40
C SER A 8 18.93 17.95 52.98
N VAL A 9 19.27 16.67 52.87
CA VAL A 9 19.39 15.97 51.58
C VAL A 9 18.01 15.47 51.19
N CYS A 10 17.35 16.14 50.21
CA CYS A 10 16.16 15.62 49.55
C CYS A 10 16.56 14.50 48.57
N LEU A 11 16.32 13.24 48.93
CA LEU A 11 16.39 12.12 47.99
C LEU A 11 15.18 12.20 47.03
N LEU A 12 15.41 12.61 45.79
CA LEU A 12 14.46 12.42 44.72
C LEU A 12 14.44 10.93 44.32
N PHE A 13 13.41 10.21 44.74
CA PHE A 13 13.10 8.90 44.20
C PHE A 13 12.53 9.10 42.79
N ALA A 14 13.33 8.90 41.73
CA ALA A 14 12.84 8.72 40.39
C ALA A 14 12.07 7.40 40.34
N LEU A 15 10.74 7.46 40.35
CA LEU A 15 9.86 6.36 40.04
C LEU A 15 10.06 6.00 38.55
N THR A 16 10.95 5.04 38.30
CA THR A 16 10.99 4.38 36.99
C THR A 16 9.72 3.52 36.87
N LEU A 17 8.71 4.00 36.20
CA LEU A 17 7.60 3.17 35.74
C LEU A 17 8.20 2.06 34.86
N PRO A 18 7.90 0.77 35.13
CA PRO A 18 8.31 -0.29 34.24
C PRO A 18 7.70 -0.01 32.86
N ALA A 19 8.53 0.07 31.83
CA ALA A 19 8.04 0.08 30.45
C ALA A 19 7.22 -1.20 30.28
N LEU A 20 5.92 -1.08 30.05
CA LEU A 20 5.08 -2.21 29.67
C LEU A 20 5.68 -2.84 28.42
N ALA A 21 5.99 -4.13 28.48
CA ALA A 21 6.44 -4.86 27.30
C ALA A 21 5.38 -4.75 26.20
N ALA A 22 5.82 -4.55 24.96
CA ALA A 22 4.90 -4.51 23.82
C ALA A 22 4.07 -5.82 23.78
N PRO A 23 2.77 -5.76 23.52
CA PRO A 23 1.93 -6.95 23.40
C PRO A 23 2.45 -7.87 22.28
N ALA A 24 2.10 -9.15 22.33
CA ALA A 24 2.33 -10.05 21.20
C ALA A 24 1.51 -9.58 19.98
N THR A 25 1.91 -10.00 18.80
CA THR A 25 1.13 -9.78 17.56
C THR A 25 0.22 -10.97 17.33
N MET A 26 -1.08 -10.72 17.22
CA MET A 26 -2.06 -11.71 16.81
C MET A 26 -2.47 -11.48 15.35
N ARG A 27 -2.60 -12.58 14.60
CA ARG A 27 -3.07 -12.57 13.22
C ARG A 27 -4.21 -13.58 13.06
N LEU A 28 -5.33 -13.13 12.51
CA LEU A 28 -6.44 -13.96 12.07
C LEU A 28 -6.32 -14.14 10.56
N ASP A 29 -6.01 -15.35 10.11
CA ASP A 29 -6.07 -15.72 8.70
C ASP A 29 -7.47 -16.25 8.39
N TYR A 30 -8.06 -15.84 7.27
CA TYR A 30 -9.38 -16.23 6.84
C TYR A 30 -9.44 -16.43 5.32
N TYR A 31 -10.45 -17.12 4.86
CA TYR A 31 -10.78 -17.22 3.45
C TYR A 31 -11.92 -16.28 3.11
N HIS A 32 -11.72 -15.54 2.04
CA HIS A 32 -12.70 -14.68 1.40
C HIS A 32 -13.09 -15.30 0.05
N THR A 33 -14.33 -15.76 -0.07
CA THR A 33 -14.82 -16.54 -1.22
C THR A 33 -16.05 -15.88 -1.79
N GLY A 34 -16.17 -15.80 -3.11
CA GLY A 34 -17.40 -15.28 -3.72
C GLY A 34 -17.26 -14.87 -5.17
N ASP A 35 -18.17 -13.99 -5.57
CA ASP A 35 -18.30 -13.35 -6.89
C ASP A 35 -18.82 -11.90 -6.72
N VAL A 36 -19.25 -11.23 -7.80
CA VAL A 36 -19.79 -9.85 -7.75
C VAL A 36 -21.08 -9.69 -6.92
N SER A 37 -21.76 -10.77 -6.55
CA SER A 37 -23.08 -10.74 -5.92
C SER A 37 -23.10 -11.36 -4.52
N HIS A 38 -22.16 -12.21 -4.20
CA HIS A 38 -22.10 -12.94 -2.94
C HIS A 38 -20.67 -13.10 -2.45
N GLU A 39 -20.47 -12.81 -1.18
CA GLU A 39 -19.21 -13.08 -0.49
C GLU A 39 -19.44 -13.89 0.79
N VAL A 40 -18.50 -14.76 1.09
CA VAL A 40 -18.50 -15.63 2.27
C VAL A 40 -17.13 -15.62 2.91
N PHE A 41 -17.12 -15.50 4.22
CA PHE A 41 -15.90 -15.48 5.03
C PHE A 41 -15.84 -16.71 5.93
N SER A 42 -14.66 -17.31 6.06
CA SER A 42 -14.43 -18.41 6.98
C SER A 42 -13.06 -18.34 7.62
N VAL A 43 -13.00 -18.57 8.94
CA VAL A 43 -11.74 -18.61 9.68
C VAL A 43 -10.88 -19.73 9.15
N ASP A 44 -9.61 -19.44 8.87
CA ASP A 44 -8.59 -20.43 8.56
C ASP A 44 -7.80 -20.81 9.82
N ARG A 45 -7.10 -19.84 10.41
CA ARG A 45 -6.32 -20.03 11.65
C ARG A 45 -6.15 -18.70 12.40
N VAL A 46 -5.84 -18.82 13.68
CA VAL A 46 -5.33 -17.71 14.51
C VAL A 46 -3.91 -17.99 14.89
N VAL A 47 -3.00 -17.03 14.71
CA VAL A 47 -1.57 -17.16 14.92
C VAL A 47 -1.08 -16.10 15.89
N ILE A 48 -0.19 -16.48 16.83
CA ILE A 48 0.66 -15.51 17.53
C ILE A 48 1.99 -15.43 16.80
N GLU A 49 2.28 -14.30 16.18
CA GLU A 49 3.50 -14.09 15.41
C GLU A 49 4.78 -14.14 16.28
N PRO A 50 5.96 -14.45 15.69
CA PRO A 50 7.22 -14.54 16.45
C PRO A 50 7.63 -13.26 17.17
N LEU A 51 7.31 -12.10 16.58
CA LEU A 51 7.71 -10.80 17.10
C LEU A 51 6.55 -10.10 17.83
N PRO A 52 6.85 -9.21 18.79
CA PRO A 52 5.86 -8.37 19.43
C PRO A 52 5.21 -7.41 18.40
N TRP A 53 4.08 -6.84 18.80
CA TRP A 53 3.38 -5.83 18.02
C TRP A 53 4.29 -4.60 17.80
N PRO A 54 4.54 -4.19 16.54
CA PRO A 54 5.42 -3.07 16.25
C PRO A 54 4.76 -1.70 16.45
N GLY A 55 3.42 -1.59 16.32
CA GLY A 55 2.73 -0.31 16.32
C GLY A 55 2.60 0.36 17.67
N ASP A 56 2.30 1.66 17.66
CA ASP A 56 2.07 2.49 18.84
C ASP A 56 0.80 2.02 19.58
N PRO A 57 0.90 1.58 20.86
CA PRO A 57 -0.26 1.16 21.64
C PRO A 57 -1.25 2.30 21.95
N ALA A 58 -0.85 3.57 21.78
CA ALA A 58 -1.73 4.73 21.91
C ALA A 58 -2.49 5.07 20.63
N LYS A 59 -2.11 4.51 19.47
CA LYS A 59 -2.66 4.80 18.14
C LYS A 59 -3.34 3.58 17.52
N THR A 60 -4.13 2.87 18.32
CA THR A 60 -4.79 1.61 17.90
C THR A 60 -6.04 1.82 17.03
N ILE A 61 -6.68 3.00 17.10
CA ILE A 61 -7.94 3.27 16.43
C ILE A 61 -7.72 4.09 15.15
N ASP A 62 -8.12 3.51 14.04
CA ASP A 62 -8.11 4.18 12.75
C ASP A 62 -9.27 5.18 12.64
N ARG A 63 -8.94 6.44 12.31
CA ARG A 63 -9.88 7.53 12.08
C ARG A 63 -9.75 8.12 10.68
N THR A 64 -9.03 7.43 9.79
CA THR A 64 -8.77 7.95 8.44
C THR A 64 -9.98 7.83 7.53
N ASN A 65 -10.83 6.83 7.77
CA ASN A 65 -11.94 6.46 6.89
C ASN A 65 -11.47 6.06 5.48
N LEU A 66 -10.30 5.40 5.35
CA LEU A 66 -9.75 4.92 4.09
C LEU A 66 -10.00 3.42 3.91
N GLY A 67 -9.94 2.97 2.64
CA GLY A 67 -10.05 1.56 2.25
C GLY A 67 -11.48 1.14 1.89
N ASN A 68 -11.57 0.04 1.13
CA ASN A 68 -12.85 -0.61 0.81
C ASN A 68 -13.32 -1.50 1.94
N TYR A 69 -12.39 -2.04 2.73
CA TYR A 69 -12.68 -2.84 3.92
C TYR A 69 -12.19 -2.12 5.18
N PHE A 70 -12.83 -2.46 6.28
CA PHE A 70 -12.47 -1.95 7.61
C PHE A 70 -12.72 -3.04 8.64
N PHE A 71 -11.78 -3.26 9.54
CA PHE A 71 -12.03 -4.19 10.62
C PHE A 71 -11.89 -3.54 11.99
N GLU A 72 -12.63 -4.09 12.93
CA GLU A 72 -12.64 -3.72 14.33
C GLU A 72 -12.36 -4.94 15.20
N VAL A 73 -11.57 -4.75 16.25
CA VAL A 73 -11.38 -5.70 17.35
C VAL A 73 -12.06 -5.09 18.57
N GLN A 74 -13.12 -5.74 19.04
CA GLN A 74 -13.93 -5.27 20.16
C GLN A 74 -13.81 -6.23 21.33
N ASP A 75 -13.73 -5.73 22.56
CA ASP A 75 -13.85 -6.54 23.77
C ASP A 75 -15.20 -7.27 23.77
N ALA A 76 -15.20 -8.60 23.86
CA ALA A 76 -16.41 -9.40 23.69
C ALA A 76 -17.45 -9.18 24.82
N ALA A 77 -17.00 -8.80 26.02
CA ALA A 77 -17.87 -8.60 27.16
C ALA A 77 -18.51 -7.21 27.21
N THR A 78 -17.75 -6.19 26.78
CA THR A 78 -18.16 -4.78 26.93
C THR A 78 -18.49 -4.10 25.62
N GLY A 79 -18.09 -4.66 24.47
CA GLY A 79 -18.20 -4.03 23.15
C GLY A 79 -17.22 -2.88 22.92
N ARG A 80 -16.28 -2.63 23.86
CA ARG A 80 -15.31 -1.54 23.74
C ARG A 80 -14.36 -1.80 22.56
N LEU A 81 -14.21 -0.82 21.68
CA LEU A 81 -13.27 -0.88 20.57
C LEU A 81 -11.82 -0.85 21.09
N LEU A 82 -11.01 -1.84 20.70
CA LEU A 82 -9.62 -2.02 21.09
C LEU A 82 -8.66 -1.68 19.96
N TYR A 83 -9.02 -2.04 18.73
CA TYR A 83 -8.20 -1.83 17.54
C TYR A 83 -9.08 -1.70 16.30
N SER A 84 -8.64 -0.93 15.33
CA SER A 84 -9.29 -0.87 14.02
C SER A 84 -8.32 -0.42 12.92
N ARG A 85 -8.54 -0.88 11.69
CA ARG A 85 -7.81 -0.45 10.47
C ARG A 85 -8.68 -0.57 9.23
N GLY A 86 -8.53 0.41 8.31
CA GLY A 86 -9.00 0.31 6.94
C GLY A 86 -7.95 -0.37 6.05
N PHE A 87 -8.40 -1.10 5.04
CA PHE A 87 -7.53 -1.80 4.10
C PHE A 87 -8.26 -2.13 2.80
N ASN A 88 -7.51 -2.52 1.78
CA ASN A 88 -8.02 -3.20 0.61
C ASN A 88 -7.54 -4.65 0.60
N SER A 89 -8.23 -5.53 -0.13
CA SER A 89 -7.93 -6.94 -0.18
C SER A 89 -7.71 -7.42 -1.62
N ILE A 90 -7.08 -8.58 -1.75
CA ILE A 90 -6.88 -9.19 -3.08
C ILE A 90 -8.22 -9.59 -3.71
N TYR A 91 -9.21 -10.02 -2.89
CA TYR A 91 -10.57 -10.25 -3.35
C TYR A 91 -11.22 -8.95 -3.84
N GLY A 92 -11.04 -7.85 -3.08
CA GLY A 92 -11.57 -6.53 -3.44
C GLY A 92 -11.04 -5.99 -4.78
N GLU A 93 -9.79 -6.32 -5.13
CA GLU A 93 -9.25 -6.03 -6.46
C GLU A 93 -9.89 -6.92 -7.53
N TRP A 94 -9.94 -8.24 -7.29
CA TRP A 94 -10.47 -9.19 -8.24
C TRP A 94 -11.97 -9.02 -8.54
N VAL A 95 -12.79 -8.70 -7.53
CA VAL A 95 -14.26 -8.59 -7.68
C VAL A 95 -14.66 -7.47 -8.67
N THR A 96 -13.77 -6.52 -8.94
CA THR A 96 -14.00 -5.44 -9.91
C THR A 96 -13.69 -5.84 -11.37
N THR A 97 -13.25 -7.07 -11.61
CA THR A 97 -12.89 -7.57 -12.94
C THR A 97 -14.06 -8.26 -13.65
N GLU A 98 -13.93 -8.43 -14.98
CA GLU A 98 -14.93 -9.18 -15.75
C GLU A 98 -15.04 -10.65 -15.33
N GLU A 99 -13.93 -11.27 -14.90
CA GLU A 99 -13.92 -12.66 -14.44
C GLU A 99 -14.89 -12.90 -13.28
N ALA A 100 -14.99 -11.95 -12.36
CA ALA A 100 -15.83 -12.06 -11.16
C ALA A 100 -17.34 -12.13 -11.46
N LYS A 101 -17.79 -11.74 -12.68
CA LYS A 101 -19.17 -11.91 -13.11
C LYS A 101 -19.52 -13.36 -13.47
N HIS A 102 -18.51 -14.19 -13.70
CA HIS A 102 -18.68 -15.54 -14.29
C HIS A 102 -18.02 -16.63 -13.49
N ALA A 103 -17.26 -16.30 -12.44
CA ALA A 103 -16.50 -17.24 -11.64
C ALA A 103 -16.62 -16.93 -10.14
N HIS A 104 -16.54 -17.99 -9.32
CA HIS A 104 -16.28 -17.86 -7.89
C HIS A 104 -14.79 -18.09 -7.65
N ARG A 105 -14.18 -17.25 -6.83
CA ARG A 105 -12.80 -17.46 -6.38
C ARG A 105 -12.70 -17.35 -4.86
N THR A 106 -11.65 -17.96 -4.34
CA THR A 106 -11.29 -17.94 -2.92
C THR A 106 -9.90 -17.35 -2.78
N PHE A 107 -9.75 -16.36 -1.91
CA PHE A 107 -8.48 -15.78 -1.53
C PHE A 107 -8.23 -15.98 -0.03
N SER A 108 -6.97 -16.25 0.33
CA SER A 108 -6.54 -16.18 1.71
C SER A 108 -6.20 -14.72 2.04
N GLU A 109 -6.70 -14.23 3.17
CA GLU A 109 -6.51 -12.87 3.67
C GLU A 109 -6.20 -12.88 5.16
N SER A 110 -5.73 -11.77 5.73
CA SER A 110 -5.35 -11.71 7.13
C SER A 110 -5.68 -10.38 7.77
N LEU A 111 -6.15 -10.43 9.02
CA LEU A 111 -6.27 -9.29 9.93
C LEU A 111 -5.19 -9.39 11.00
N ARG A 112 -4.44 -8.33 11.22
CA ARG A 112 -3.29 -8.30 12.13
C ARG A 112 -3.48 -7.19 13.17
N PHE A 113 -3.33 -7.51 14.46
CA PHE A 113 -3.61 -6.60 15.57
C PHE A 113 -2.83 -6.99 16.83
N PRO A 114 -2.71 -6.10 17.84
CA PRO A 114 -2.14 -6.44 19.13
C PRO A 114 -2.92 -7.57 19.80
N ALA A 115 -2.24 -8.61 20.30
CA ALA A 115 -2.88 -9.74 20.96
C ALA A 115 -3.69 -9.25 22.18
N PRO A 116 -5.01 -9.55 22.24
CA PRO A 116 -5.84 -9.16 23.38
C PRO A 116 -5.58 -10.04 24.59
N GLU A 117 -5.86 -9.55 25.80
CA GLU A 117 -5.77 -10.32 27.05
C GLU A 117 -7.04 -11.12 27.35
N ALA A 118 -8.17 -10.74 26.77
CA ALA A 118 -9.51 -11.31 26.96
C ALA A 118 -10.17 -11.62 25.62
N PRO A 119 -11.24 -12.44 25.60
CA PRO A 119 -11.98 -12.73 24.38
C PRO A 119 -12.46 -11.47 23.65
N VAL A 120 -12.34 -11.48 22.32
CA VAL A 120 -12.72 -10.38 21.44
C VAL A 120 -13.70 -10.82 20.36
N LYS A 121 -14.54 -9.90 19.92
CA LYS A 121 -15.31 -9.96 18.69
C LYS A 121 -14.55 -9.21 17.62
N ILE A 122 -14.25 -9.86 16.50
CA ILE A 122 -13.71 -9.23 15.31
C ILE A 122 -14.86 -8.96 14.36
N VAL A 123 -14.96 -7.72 13.88
CA VAL A 123 -16.00 -7.25 12.97
C VAL A 123 -15.32 -6.80 11.69
N LEU A 124 -15.66 -7.44 10.56
CA LEU A 124 -15.26 -7.01 9.23
C LEU A 124 -16.40 -6.21 8.61
N LYS A 125 -16.04 -5.10 8.00
CA LYS A 125 -16.96 -4.18 7.34
C LYS A 125 -16.49 -3.92 5.92
N GLU A 126 -17.45 -3.74 5.02
CA GLU A 126 -17.23 -3.32 3.63
C GLU A 126 -17.80 -1.91 3.41
N ARG A 127 -17.19 -1.16 2.50
CA ARG A 127 -17.65 0.17 2.14
C ARG A 127 -18.78 0.11 1.12
N GLU A 128 -19.94 0.60 1.53
CA GLU A 128 -21.08 0.79 0.66
C GLU A 128 -21.57 2.24 0.75
N ASN A 129 -21.69 2.95 -0.39
CA ASN A 129 -22.11 4.36 -0.44
C ASN A 129 -21.36 5.28 0.57
N ASN A 130 -20.03 5.17 0.63
CA ASN A 130 -19.13 5.88 1.54
C ASN A 130 -19.35 5.61 3.04
N GLN A 131 -20.07 4.55 3.40
CA GLN A 131 -20.26 4.10 4.78
C GLN A 131 -19.80 2.65 4.91
N PHE A 132 -19.22 2.31 6.06
CA PHE A 132 -18.84 0.94 6.36
C PHE A 132 -20.05 0.16 6.93
N LYS A 133 -20.40 -0.96 6.30
CA LYS A 133 -21.41 -1.92 6.74
C LYS A 133 -20.75 -3.22 7.19
N GLU A 134 -21.24 -3.79 8.29
CA GLU A 134 -20.80 -5.09 8.78
C GLU A 134 -21.15 -6.18 7.77
N VAL A 135 -20.14 -6.96 7.33
CA VAL A 135 -20.30 -8.09 6.41
C VAL A 135 -19.96 -9.43 7.06
N TRP A 136 -19.11 -9.41 8.09
CA TRP A 136 -18.76 -10.64 8.81
C TRP A 136 -18.31 -10.37 10.25
N THR A 137 -18.55 -11.35 11.12
CA THR A 137 -18.03 -11.34 12.49
C THR A 137 -17.55 -12.70 12.92
N THR A 138 -16.51 -12.71 13.76
CA THR A 138 -16.05 -13.92 14.44
C THR A 138 -15.55 -13.58 15.84
N ASN A 139 -15.52 -14.58 16.73
CA ASN A 139 -14.98 -14.43 18.08
C ASN A 139 -13.61 -15.12 18.17
N VAL A 140 -12.70 -14.52 18.90
CA VAL A 140 -11.39 -15.08 19.21
C VAL A 140 -11.18 -15.04 20.72
N ASP A 141 -10.96 -16.21 21.33
CA ASP A 141 -10.49 -16.33 22.69
C ASP A 141 -8.96 -16.48 22.67
N PRO A 142 -8.17 -15.54 23.23
CA PRO A 142 -6.70 -15.64 23.22
C PRO A 142 -6.15 -16.85 24.00
N LYS A 143 -7.00 -17.55 24.73
CA LYS A 143 -6.66 -18.78 25.47
C LYS A 143 -7.07 -20.06 24.74
N ASP A 144 -7.60 -19.95 23.52
CA ASP A 144 -7.98 -21.12 22.75
C ASP A 144 -6.73 -21.96 22.42
N LYS A 145 -6.83 -23.27 22.68
CA LYS A 145 -5.76 -24.24 22.43
C LYS A 145 -5.40 -24.45 20.96
N PHE A 146 -6.26 -24.00 20.05
CA PHE A 146 -6.04 -24.06 18.60
C PHE A 146 -5.31 -22.83 18.03
N ILE A 147 -4.96 -21.85 18.86
CA ILE A 147 -4.11 -20.75 18.43
C ILE A 147 -2.72 -21.30 18.13
N ASP A 148 -2.23 -21.06 16.91
CA ASP A 148 -0.90 -21.46 16.49
C ASP A 148 0.15 -20.55 17.12
N THR A 149 0.95 -21.11 18.03
CA THR A 149 2.08 -20.44 18.68
C THR A 149 3.42 -21.02 18.24
N SER A 150 3.45 -21.78 17.17
CA SER A 150 4.68 -22.36 16.62
C SER A 150 5.70 -21.28 16.24
N ARG A 151 6.96 -21.67 16.24
CA ARG A 151 8.09 -20.78 15.92
C ARG A 151 8.99 -21.48 14.89
N PRO A 152 8.52 -21.60 13.62
CA PRO A 152 9.36 -22.16 12.57
C PRO A 152 10.66 -21.34 12.41
N PRO A 153 11.73 -21.91 11.84
CA PRO A 153 12.94 -21.16 11.54
C PRO A 153 12.67 -19.95 10.65
N SER A 154 13.40 -18.85 10.88
CA SER A 154 13.32 -17.69 10.01
C SER A 154 13.67 -18.07 8.56
N PRO A 155 12.90 -17.60 7.56
CA PRO A 155 13.13 -17.91 6.14
C PRO A 155 14.41 -17.28 5.57
N GLY A 156 15.06 -16.41 6.33
CA GLY A 156 16.29 -15.73 5.99
C GLY A 156 16.75 -14.80 7.11
N PRO A 157 17.94 -14.21 7.01
CA PRO A 157 18.36 -13.21 7.97
C PRO A 157 17.63 -11.89 7.76
N LEU A 158 17.21 -11.29 8.83
CA LEU A 158 16.69 -9.94 8.87
C LEU A 158 17.83 -8.93 8.67
N VAL A 159 17.70 -8.10 7.64
CA VAL A 159 18.66 -7.02 7.33
C VAL A 159 18.11 -5.71 7.88
N ASN A 160 18.89 -5.06 8.75
CA ASN A 160 18.60 -3.69 9.16
C ASN A 160 19.11 -2.72 8.06
N ILE A 161 18.20 -2.14 7.27
CA ILE A 161 18.55 -1.18 6.22
C ILE A 161 18.64 0.22 6.80
N GLN A 162 17.64 0.61 7.61
CA GLN A 162 17.59 1.88 8.32
C GLN A 162 16.84 1.69 9.64
N LYS A 163 17.44 2.10 10.77
CA LYS A 163 16.78 2.12 12.07
C LYS A 163 16.92 3.50 12.71
N ASN A 164 15.80 4.20 12.83
CA ASN A 164 15.72 5.55 13.39
C ASN A 164 15.07 5.59 14.78
N GLY A 165 14.54 4.47 15.26
CA GLY A 165 13.93 4.36 16.58
C GLY A 165 13.35 2.99 16.88
N GLU A 166 12.63 2.91 17.98
CA GLU A 166 11.87 1.71 18.31
C GLU A 166 10.63 1.60 17.42
N PRO A 167 10.22 0.39 17.01
CA PRO A 167 9.07 0.18 16.12
C PRO A 167 7.83 0.95 16.57
N ALA A 168 7.46 0.90 17.84
CA ALA A 168 6.27 1.60 18.36
C ALA A 168 6.27 3.15 18.19
N THR A 169 7.36 3.74 17.72
CA THR A 169 7.49 5.19 17.53
C THR A 169 7.76 5.59 16.08
N LYS A 170 7.88 4.62 15.19
CA LYS A 170 8.22 4.80 13.77
C LYS A 170 7.24 4.03 12.90
N ALA A 171 7.16 4.39 11.63
CA ALA A 171 6.52 3.55 10.63
C ALA A 171 7.53 2.49 10.17
N ASP A 172 7.21 1.22 10.31
CA ASP A 172 8.09 0.13 9.94
C ASP A 172 7.77 -0.37 8.53
N LEU A 173 8.69 -0.10 7.58
CA LEU A 173 8.65 -0.60 6.22
C LEU A 173 9.47 -1.88 6.11
N LEU A 174 8.84 -2.98 5.70
CA LEU A 174 9.50 -4.23 5.38
C LEU A 174 9.64 -4.38 3.87
N ILE A 175 10.86 -4.47 3.39
CA ILE A 175 11.18 -4.82 2.01
C ILE A 175 11.43 -6.32 1.93
N LEU A 176 10.57 -7.03 1.20
CA LEU A 176 10.70 -8.46 0.92
C LEU A 176 11.31 -8.69 -0.47
N GLY A 177 12.08 -9.75 -0.62
CA GLY A 177 12.55 -10.21 -1.93
C GLY A 177 11.76 -11.41 -2.41
N ASP A 178 11.35 -11.43 -3.69
CA ASP A 178 10.79 -12.61 -4.34
C ASP A 178 11.54 -12.94 -5.64
N GLY A 179 11.80 -14.23 -5.86
CA GLY A 179 12.57 -14.69 -7.02
C GLY A 179 14.09 -14.47 -6.92
N TYR A 180 14.64 -14.16 -5.76
CA TYR A 180 16.08 -14.12 -5.53
C TYR A 180 16.55 -15.46 -4.97
N THR A 181 17.54 -16.07 -5.64
CA THR A 181 18.19 -17.30 -5.14
C THR A 181 19.13 -16.99 -3.96
N ALA A 182 19.58 -18.03 -3.25
CA ALA A 182 20.56 -17.88 -2.18
C ALA A 182 21.87 -17.20 -2.66
N ALA A 183 22.27 -17.40 -3.92
CA ALA A 183 23.43 -16.74 -4.52
C ALA A 183 23.20 -15.25 -4.84
N GLU A 184 21.95 -14.84 -4.99
CA GLU A 184 21.54 -13.45 -5.32
C GLU A 184 21.19 -12.62 -4.09
N ARG A 185 21.43 -13.13 -2.89
CA ARG A 185 21.15 -12.42 -1.66
C ARG A 185 21.82 -11.04 -1.57
N ALA A 186 23.09 -10.94 -1.97
CA ALA A 186 23.78 -9.66 -1.99
C ALA A 186 23.13 -8.67 -2.97
N LYS A 187 22.61 -9.17 -4.10
CA LYS A 187 21.81 -8.37 -5.04
C LYS A 187 20.55 -7.82 -4.37
N PHE A 188 19.78 -8.68 -3.68
CA PHE A 188 18.59 -8.24 -2.93
C PHE A 188 18.93 -7.13 -1.92
N GLU A 189 19.99 -7.32 -1.10
CA GLU A 189 20.38 -6.32 -0.11
C GLU A 189 20.76 -4.97 -0.75
N ASN A 190 21.44 -4.99 -1.90
CA ASN A 190 21.77 -3.79 -2.66
C ASN A 190 20.52 -3.13 -3.26
N ASP A 191 19.61 -3.93 -3.82
CA ASP A 191 18.33 -3.44 -4.35
C ASP A 191 17.49 -2.81 -3.23
N ALA A 192 17.34 -3.46 -2.09
CA ALA A 192 16.58 -2.94 -0.96
C ALA A 192 17.14 -1.59 -0.46
N ARG A 193 18.48 -1.43 -0.38
CA ARG A 193 19.10 -0.14 -0.04
C ARG A 193 18.85 0.92 -1.12
N ARG A 194 18.99 0.57 -2.38
CA ARG A 194 18.75 1.45 -3.51
C ARG A 194 17.31 1.98 -3.51
N PHE A 195 16.32 1.12 -3.31
CA PHE A 195 14.92 1.54 -3.27
C PHE A 195 14.58 2.33 -2.01
N THR A 196 15.20 2.04 -0.88
CA THR A 196 15.11 2.88 0.31
C THR A 196 15.58 4.31 0.03
N ASP A 197 16.72 4.46 -0.64
CA ASP A 197 17.23 5.79 -0.98
C ASP A 197 16.37 6.51 -2.03
N ILE A 198 15.75 5.79 -2.96
CA ILE A 198 14.79 6.34 -3.94
C ILE A 198 13.55 6.87 -3.20
N LEU A 199 12.95 6.10 -2.30
CA LEU A 199 11.78 6.53 -1.53
C LEU A 199 12.09 7.80 -0.73
N PHE A 200 13.17 7.76 0.05
CA PHE A 200 13.58 8.90 0.88
C PHE A 200 14.38 9.98 0.10
N GLY A 201 14.47 9.88 -1.20
CA GLY A 201 14.80 10.96 -2.12
C GLY A 201 13.57 11.75 -2.61
N THR A 202 12.36 11.17 -2.45
CA THR A 202 11.10 11.72 -2.97
C THR A 202 10.29 12.43 -1.87
N PRO A 203 9.91 13.72 -2.04
CA PRO A 203 8.99 14.39 -1.11
C PRO A 203 7.59 13.75 -1.12
N PRO A 204 6.88 13.65 0.04
CA PRO A 204 7.28 14.12 1.36
C PRO A 204 8.10 13.12 2.18
N PHE A 205 8.34 11.90 1.68
CA PHE A 205 9.12 10.88 2.42
C PHE A 205 10.53 11.36 2.76
N ARG A 206 11.13 12.21 1.93
CA ARG A 206 12.44 12.80 2.16
C ARG A 206 12.49 13.58 3.45
N GLU A 207 11.51 14.42 3.71
CA GLU A 207 11.38 15.25 4.90
C GLU A 207 11.10 14.42 6.15
N HIS A 208 10.47 13.26 5.95
CA HIS A 208 10.05 12.32 6.98
C HIS A 208 10.95 11.08 7.11
N ARG A 209 12.14 11.08 6.50
CA ARG A 209 13.06 9.92 6.55
C ARG A 209 13.30 9.40 7.97
N GLN A 210 13.36 10.28 8.96
CA GLN A 210 13.60 9.94 10.36
C GLN A 210 12.37 9.31 11.06
N ASP A 211 11.20 9.35 10.43
CA ASP A 211 9.97 8.79 10.95
C ASP A 211 9.77 7.31 10.57
N PHE A 212 10.73 6.73 9.81
CA PHE A 212 10.68 5.36 9.34
C PHE A 212 11.85 4.52 9.84
N ASN A 213 11.56 3.25 10.15
CA ASN A 213 12.51 2.16 10.09
C ASN A 213 12.32 1.40 8.77
N VAL A 214 13.41 0.79 8.26
CA VAL A 214 13.36 -0.05 7.05
C VAL A 214 14.11 -1.34 7.30
N TRP A 215 13.42 -2.44 7.08
CA TRP A 215 13.90 -3.80 7.25
C TRP A 215 13.93 -4.52 5.92
N GLY A 216 14.84 -5.45 5.73
CA GLY A 216 14.92 -6.30 4.54
C GLY A 216 14.88 -7.78 4.93
N LEU A 217 14.09 -8.58 4.24
CA LEU A 217 14.03 -10.03 4.42
C LEU A 217 13.78 -10.71 3.08
N CYS A 218 14.61 -11.70 2.75
CA CYS A 218 14.52 -12.40 1.48
C CYS A 218 14.60 -13.90 1.69
N PRO A 219 13.48 -14.63 1.57
CA PRO A 219 13.53 -16.08 1.47
C PRO A 219 14.18 -16.49 0.14
N ALA A 220 15.06 -17.48 0.16
CA ALA A 220 15.76 -17.92 -1.05
C ALA A 220 14.81 -18.68 -2.00
N ALA A 221 14.73 -18.24 -3.25
CA ALA A 221 14.08 -18.98 -4.32
C ALA A 221 14.94 -20.14 -4.82
N GLU A 222 14.31 -21.19 -5.35
CA GLU A 222 15.01 -22.32 -5.98
C GLU A 222 15.66 -21.90 -7.31
N GLU A 223 15.01 -20.99 -8.04
CA GLU A 223 15.49 -20.42 -9.31
C GLU A 223 15.20 -18.92 -9.37
N SER A 224 16.02 -18.20 -10.14
CA SER A 224 15.92 -16.75 -10.28
C SER A 224 14.68 -16.32 -11.07
N GLY A 225 14.01 -15.24 -10.60
CA GLY A 225 12.86 -14.63 -11.25
C GLY A 225 11.51 -15.10 -10.70
N VAL A 226 10.44 -14.50 -11.23
CA VAL A 226 9.04 -14.77 -10.89
C VAL A 226 8.26 -15.20 -12.12
N SER A 227 7.03 -15.72 -11.92
CA SER A 227 6.16 -16.18 -13.01
C SER A 227 5.73 -15.03 -13.92
N ARG A 228 5.70 -15.32 -15.25
CA ARG A 228 5.11 -14.47 -16.29
C ARG A 228 4.40 -15.35 -17.31
N PRO A 229 3.16 -15.78 -17.05
CA PRO A 229 2.42 -16.73 -17.87
C PRO A 229 2.27 -16.35 -19.33
N SER A 230 2.01 -15.06 -19.65
CA SER A 230 1.95 -14.55 -21.02
C SER A 230 3.24 -14.73 -21.80
N GLY A 231 4.39 -14.77 -21.11
CA GLY A 231 5.70 -15.07 -21.67
C GLY A 231 6.08 -16.57 -21.62
N GLY A 232 5.17 -17.44 -21.18
CA GLY A 232 5.46 -18.88 -21.00
C GLY A 232 6.45 -19.18 -19.86
N VAL A 233 6.65 -18.23 -18.93
CA VAL A 233 7.56 -18.38 -17.78
C VAL A 233 6.78 -18.73 -16.55
N HIS A 234 7.05 -19.90 -15.97
CA HIS A 234 6.47 -20.39 -14.73
C HIS A 234 7.59 -20.64 -13.71
N ARG A 235 7.56 -19.92 -12.60
CA ARG A 235 8.53 -19.99 -11.50
C ARG A 235 7.80 -20.26 -10.19
N ARG A 236 8.42 -21.06 -9.35
CA ARG A 236 7.93 -21.27 -7.99
C ARG A 236 8.76 -20.42 -7.03
N SER A 237 8.38 -19.14 -6.93
CA SER A 237 9.04 -18.23 -6.00
C SER A 237 8.44 -18.34 -4.58
N PRO A 238 9.19 -18.00 -3.53
CA PRO A 238 8.75 -18.16 -2.13
C PRO A 238 7.48 -17.39 -1.75
N LEU A 239 7.26 -16.20 -2.36
CA LEU A 239 6.07 -15.39 -2.11
C LEU A 239 5.01 -15.58 -3.19
N GLY A 240 5.30 -16.33 -4.26
CA GLY A 240 4.36 -16.65 -5.33
C GLY A 240 3.93 -15.47 -6.20
N ALA A 241 4.75 -14.42 -6.30
CA ALA A 241 4.43 -13.28 -7.16
C ALA A 241 4.40 -13.67 -8.63
N SER A 242 3.40 -13.15 -9.35
CA SER A 242 3.21 -13.43 -10.78
C SER A 242 2.77 -12.18 -11.53
N TYR A 243 3.34 -12.00 -12.72
CA TYR A 243 2.76 -11.13 -13.74
C TYR A 243 1.40 -11.65 -14.21
N ASP A 244 0.75 -10.92 -15.07
CA ASP A 244 -0.53 -11.27 -15.68
C ASP A 244 -1.68 -11.39 -14.66
N THR A 245 -1.52 -10.81 -13.48
CA THR A 245 -2.58 -10.84 -12.47
C THR A 245 -3.83 -10.17 -13.02
N PHE A 246 -4.97 -10.87 -12.87
CA PHE A 246 -6.28 -10.45 -13.39
C PHE A 246 -6.30 -10.14 -14.89
N GLY A 247 -5.41 -10.81 -15.67
CA GLY A 247 -5.33 -10.66 -17.13
C GLY A 247 -4.59 -9.41 -17.61
N THR A 248 -3.97 -8.64 -16.72
CA THR A 248 -3.19 -7.44 -17.07
C THR A 248 -1.68 -7.72 -16.94
N GLU A 249 -0.97 -7.70 -18.07
CA GLU A 249 0.44 -8.12 -18.18
C GLU A 249 1.37 -7.43 -17.15
N ARG A 250 1.21 -6.14 -16.96
CA ARG A 250 2.06 -5.33 -16.07
C ARG A 250 1.66 -5.40 -14.59
N TYR A 251 0.50 -6.00 -14.28
CA TYR A 251 0.03 -6.08 -12.91
C TYR A 251 0.63 -7.32 -12.24
N VAL A 252 1.47 -7.10 -11.25
CA VAL A 252 2.24 -8.17 -10.61
C VAL A 252 1.89 -8.24 -9.14
N LEU A 253 1.16 -9.27 -8.75
CA LEU A 253 0.72 -9.47 -7.37
C LEU A 253 1.04 -10.88 -6.89
N THR A 254 0.85 -11.11 -5.60
CA THR A 254 0.79 -12.45 -5.03
C THR A 254 -0.57 -12.72 -4.40
N VAL A 255 -1.09 -13.91 -4.62
CA VAL A 255 -2.29 -14.43 -3.94
C VAL A 255 -1.92 -15.39 -2.79
N GLU A 256 -0.62 -15.64 -2.60
CA GLU A 256 -0.09 -16.55 -1.57
C GLU A 256 0.03 -15.83 -0.21
N ASN A 257 -1.10 -15.30 0.29
CA ASN A 257 -1.14 -14.49 1.51
C ASN A 257 -0.51 -15.21 2.73
N ARG A 258 -0.72 -16.52 2.87
CA ARG A 258 -0.11 -17.28 3.97
C ARG A 258 1.42 -17.23 3.92
N ALA A 259 2.00 -17.51 2.73
CA ALA A 259 3.45 -17.45 2.55
C ALA A 259 3.98 -16.05 2.83
N LEU A 260 3.31 -15.02 2.29
CA LEU A 260 3.65 -13.62 2.53
C LEU A 260 3.67 -13.27 4.02
N ARG A 261 2.57 -13.58 4.74
CA ARG A 261 2.43 -13.21 6.16
C ARG A 261 3.34 -14.03 7.06
N ASP A 262 3.54 -15.32 6.77
CA ASP A 262 4.44 -16.17 7.54
C ASP A 262 5.90 -15.70 7.39
N VAL A 263 6.33 -15.28 6.19
CA VAL A 263 7.65 -14.67 5.96
C VAL A 263 7.75 -13.31 6.67
N ALA A 264 6.80 -12.41 6.47
CA ALA A 264 6.81 -11.07 7.04
C ALA A 264 6.83 -11.06 8.57
N SER A 265 6.25 -12.06 9.24
CA SER A 265 6.16 -12.17 10.70
C SER A 265 7.53 -12.20 11.42
N TYR A 266 8.63 -12.38 10.69
CA TYR A 266 10.00 -12.35 11.22
C TYR A 266 10.66 -10.97 11.20
N ALA A 267 9.93 -9.92 10.83
CA ALA A 267 10.35 -8.53 10.89
C ALA A 267 9.28 -7.65 11.56
N PRO A 268 9.64 -6.54 12.21
CA PRO A 268 8.66 -5.50 12.51
C PRO A 268 8.13 -4.92 11.19
N TYR A 269 6.81 -4.73 11.06
CA TYR A 269 6.24 -4.05 9.89
C TYR A 269 4.82 -3.54 10.13
N GLU A 270 4.51 -2.42 9.52
CA GLU A 270 3.17 -1.97 9.15
C GLU A 270 2.98 -2.07 7.64
N PHE A 271 4.03 -1.78 6.87
CA PHE A 271 3.99 -1.72 5.41
C PHE A 271 4.94 -2.73 4.77
N ILE A 272 4.54 -3.29 3.64
CA ILE A 272 5.31 -4.31 2.90
C ILE A 272 5.51 -3.87 1.46
N GLU A 273 6.78 -3.85 1.03
CA GLU A 273 7.18 -3.74 -0.38
C GLU A 273 7.86 -5.02 -0.83
N ILE A 274 7.47 -5.57 -1.97
CA ILE A 274 8.02 -6.79 -2.53
C ILE A 274 8.86 -6.46 -3.77
N LEU A 275 10.17 -6.62 -3.66
CA LEU A 275 11.08 -6.50 -4.80
C LEU A 275 11.09 -7.82 -5.57
N LEU A 276 10.74 -7.76 -6.83
CA LEU A 276 10.73 -8.91 -7.74
C LEU A 276 12.04 -8.94 -8.51
N ASN A 277 12.75 -10.07 -8.47
CA ASN A 277 13.98 -10.25 -9.25
C ASN A 277 13.65 -10.42 -10.75
N ASN A 278 13.27 -9.34 -11.40
CA ASN A 278 12.83 -9.32 -12.80
C ASN A 278 13.11 -7.94 -13.43
N ASN A 279 13.29 -7.90 -14.75
CA ASN A 279 13.57 -6.70 -15.53
C ASN A 279 12.41 -6.22 -16.41
N THR A 280 11.32 -6.96 -16.50
CA THR A 280 10.12 -6.55 -17.24
C THR A 280 9.36 -5.51 -16.44
N TYR A 281 8.90 -4.44 -17.09
CA TYR A 281 8.09 -3.40 -16.48
C TYR A 281 6.84 -4.00 -15.81
N GLY A 282 6.63 -3.70 -14.53
CA GLY A 282 5.44 -4.15 -13.78
C GLY A 282 5.57 -3.90 -12.29
N GLY A 283 4.42 -3.88 -11.66
CA GLY A 283 4.21 -3.70 -10.22
C GLY A 283 2.74 -3.72 -9.90
N GLY A 284 2.39 -3.35 -8.68
CA GLY A 284 1.02 -3.19 -8.18
C GLY A 284 1.04 -2.81 -6.71
N GLY A 285 0.10 -1.96 -6.28
CA GLY A 285 -0.01 -1.51 -4.89
C GLY A 285 -1.44 -1.62 -4.40
N ILE A 286 -1.65 -2.26 -3.25
CA ILE A 286 -2.95 -2.44 -2.62
C ILE A 286 -2.93 -1.81 -1.23
N PHE A 287 -3.87 -0.91 -0.95
CA PHE A 287 -3.90 -0.13 0.27
C PHE A 287 -3.83 -1.00 1.52
N ASN A 288 -2.81 -0.73 2.35
CA ASN A 288 -2.55 -1.41 3.64
C ASN A 288 -2.43 -2.95 3.55
N LEU A 289 -2.10 -3.47 2.34
CA LEU A 289 -1.85 -4.90 2.11
C LEU A 289 -0.38 -5.16 1.75
N TYR A 290 0.06 -4.72 0.59
CA TYR A 290 1.46 -4.67 0.11
C TYR A 290 1.57 -3.91 -1.21
N ALA A 291 2.80 -3.58 -1.63
CA ALA A 291 3.10 -3.20 -3.00
C ALA A 291 4.22 -4.07 -3.58
N THR A 292 4.36 -4.07 -4.91
CA THR A 292 5.35 -4.87 -5.65
C THR A 292 6.02 -4.04 -6.74
N VAL A 293 7.27 -4.36 -7.07
CA VAL A 293 7.99 -3.75 -8.19
C VAL A 293 9.01 -4.70 -8.80
N ALA A 294 9.12 -4.71 -10.13
CA ALA A 294 10.18 -5.40 -10.85
C ALA A 294 11.52 -4.64 -10.69
N ALA A 295 12.43 -5.15 -9.84
CA ALA A 295 13.58 -4.41 -9.34
C ALA A 295 14.58 -3.97 -10.42
N ASP A 296 14.72 -4.73 -11.50
CA ASP A 296 15.67 -4.46 -12.57
C ASP A 296 15.04 -3.72 -13.78
N SER A 297 13.76 -3.35 -13.72
CA SER A 297 13.14 -2.51 -14.73
C SER A 297 13.75 -1.11 -14.73
N GLU A 298 13.95 -0.51 -15.90
CA GLU A 298 14.45 0.86 -16.02
C GLU A 298 13.54 1.87 -15.30
N TRP A 299 12.23 1.59 -15.24
CA TRP A 299 11.22 2.42 -14.60
C TRP A 299 10.91 2.02 -13.15
N ALA A 300 11.65 1.05 -12.61
CA ALA A 300 11.46 0.61 -11.22
C ALA A 300 11.49 1.76 -10.19
N PRO A 301 12.35 2.79 -10.31
CA PRO A 301 12.31 3.92 -9.38
C PRO A 301 10.96 4.67 -9.35
N TYR A 302 10.33 4.84 -10.51
CA TYR A 302 9.01 5.43 -10.62
C TYR A 302 7.95 4.48 -10.06
N VAL A 303 7.91 3.22 -10.53
CA VAL A 303 6.90 2.23 -10.14
C VAL A 303 6.92 2.02 -8.62
N PHE A 304 8.09 1.88 -8.01
CA PHE A 304 8.23 1.70 -6.56
C PHE A 304 7.55 2.79 -5.76
N VAL A 305 7.79 4.06 -6.08
CA VAL A 305 7.22 5.18 -5.35
C VAL A 305 5.73 5.35 -5.65
N HIS A 306 5.31 5.10 -6.89
CA HIS A 306 3.91 5.14 -7.32
C HIS A 306 3.08 4.08 -6.59
N GLU A 307 3.51 2.80 -6.64
CA GLU A 307 2.80 1.69 -5.99
C GLU A 307 2.83 1.80 -4.46
N PHE A 308 3.91 2.35 -3.90
CA PHE A 308 3.94 2.68 -2.48
C PHE A 308 2.92 3.77 -2.12
N GLY A 309 2.64 4.71 -3.02
CA GLY A 309 1.56 5.70 -2.85
C GLY A 309 0.19 5.06 -2.67
N HIS A 310 -0.15 4.06 -3.47
CA HIS A 310 -1.37 3.26 -3.30
C HIS A 310 -1.37 2.51 -1.97
N HIS A 311 -0.31 1.74 -1.73
CA HIS A 311 -0.20 0.88 -0.56
C HIS A 311 -0.19 1.66 0.76
N PHE A 312 0.59 2.73 0.84
CA PHE A 312 0.83 3.49 2.06
C PHE A 312 -0.30 4.46 2.39
N ALA A 313 -0.77 5.24 1.40
CA ALA A 313 -1.67 6.36 1.64
C ALA A 313 -3.05 6.22 0.98
N GLY A 314 -3.34 5.08 0.34
CA GLY A 314 -4.61 4.85 -0.35
C GLY A 314 -4.84 5.85 -1.47
N LEU A 315 -3.78 6.23 -2.20
CA LEU A 315 -3.92 7.11 -3.35
C LEU A 315 -4.54 6.33 -4.51
N ALA A 316 -5.45 6.95 -5.25
CA ALA A 316 -5.95 6.43 -6.52
C ALA A 316 -5.00 6.75 -7.66
N ASP A 317 -5.08 5.97 -8.74
CA ASP A 317 -4.53 6.37 -10.02
C ASP A 317 -5.22 7.62 -10.55
N GLU A 318 -4.44 8.60 -10.91
CA GLU A 318 -4.92 9.83 -11.54
C GLU A 318 -4.94 9.71 -13.09
N TYR A 319 -4.41 8.61 -13.66
CA TYR A 319 -4.46 8.35 -15.11
C TYR A 319 -5.76 7.65 -15.53
N TYR A 320 -6.05 7.73 -16.86
CA TYR A 320 -7.26 7.16 -17.43
C TYR A 320 -7.07 6.67 -18.88
N THR A 321 -5.83 6.66 -19.36
CA THR A 321 -5.51 6.33 -20.77
C THR A 321 -4.93 4.94 -20.93
N SER A 322 -4.39 4.34 -19.84
CA SER A 322 -3.81 3.01 -19.84
C SER A 322 -4.89 1.92 -19.71
N ASP A 323 -4.65 0.77 -20.36
CA ASP A 323 -5.48 -0.42 -20.16
C ASP A 323 -5.36 -0.93 -18.72
N VAL A 324 -6.50 -1.25 -18.09
CA VAL A 324 -6.60 -1.78 -16.72
C VAL A 324 -7.53 -3.00 -16.68
N ALA A 325 -7.40 -3.81 -15.63
CA ALA A 325 -8.24 -4.99 -15.43
C ALA A 325 -9.66 -4.65 -14.96
N TYR A 326 -9.83 -3.47 -14.37
CA TYR A 326 -11.04 -3.06 -13.66
C TYR A 326 -12.14 -2.61 -14.61
N LEU A 327 -13.38 -2.94 -14.27
CA LEU A 327 -14.57 -2.45 -14.95
C LEU A 327 -14.90 -1.04 -14.47
N PRO A 328 -15.40 -0.18 -15.38
CA PRO A 328 -15.91 1.14 -14.98
C PRO A 328 -17.09 0.97 -14.01
N PRO A 329 -17.24 1.86 -13.02
CA PRO A 329 -18.35 1.79 -12.08
C PRO A 329 -19.69 2.03 -12.82
N GLU A 330 -20.71 1.24 -12.49
CA GLU A 330 -22.05 1.39 -13.07
C GLU A 330 -22.67 2.79 -12.81
N LYS A 331 -22.31 3.36 -11.68
CA LYS A 331 -22.75 4.68 -11.26
C LYS A 331 -21.56 5.50 -10.75
N ARG A 332 -21.49 6.76 -11.18
CA ARG A 332 -20.51 7.71 -10.66
C ARG A 332 -20.76 7.95 -9.17
N THR A 333 -19.80 7.53 -8.34
CA THR A 333 -19.79 7.70 -6.89
C THR A 333 -18.57 8.47 -6.47
N GLU A 334 -18.63 9.14 -5.31
CA GLU A 334 -17.46 9.81 -4.75
C GLU A 334 -16.45 8.75 -4.27
N PRO A 335 -15.20 8.73 -4.80
CA PRO A 335 -14.17 7.79 -4.37
C PRO A 335 -13.78 8.03 -2.91
N TRP A 336 -13.34 6.99 -2.21
CA TRP A 336 -12.80 7.15 -0.85
C TRP A 336 -11.36 7.67 -0.86
N GLU A 337 -10.65 7.49 -1.93
CA GLU A 337 -9.27 7.91 -2.11
C GLU A 337 -9.13 9.44 -2.01
N PRO A 338 -8.08 9.93 -1.32
CA PRO A 338 -7.98 11.34 -0.98
C PRO A 338 -7.65 12.26 -2.17
N ASN A 339 -7.08 11.71 -3.25
CA ASN A 339 -6.56 12.45 -4.40
C ASN A 339 -7.45 12.43 -5.65
N VAL A 340 -8.62 11.83 -5.58
CA VAL A 340 -9.59 11.81 -6.68
C VAL A 340 -10.98 12.17 -6.17
N THR A 341 -11.77 12.87 -6.97
CA THR A 341 -13.16 13.22 -6.68
C THR A 341 -14.05 13.03 -7.90
N ALA A 342 -15.28 12.59 -7.68
CA ALA A 342 -16.33 12.62 -8.68
C ALA A 342 -16.94 14.03 -8.85
N LEU A 343 -16.57 14.98 -8.00
CA LEU A 343 -17.04 16.36 -7.99
C LEU A 343 -18.57 16.45 -8.08
N LEU A 344 -19.26 15.61 -7.30
CA LEU A 344 -20.72 15.55 -7.26
C LEU A 344 -21.31 16.88 -6.75
N ASP A 345 -20.64 17.51 -5.79
CA ASP A 345 -20.87 18.88 -5.36
C ASP A 345 -19.52 19.64 -5.30
N PRO A 346 -19.31 20.65 -6.13
CA PRO A 346 -18.10 21.48 -6.08
C PRO A 346 -17.87 22.17 -4.72
N ALA A 347 -18.91 22.32 -3.89
CA ALA A 347 -18.77 22.87 -2.56
C ALA A 347 -18.06 21.90 -1.59
N ASP A 348 -18.16 20.58 -1.84
CA ASP A 348 -17.59 19.50 -1.03
C ASP A 348 -16.27 18.93 -1.59
N LEU A 349 -15.55 19.71 -2.39
CA LEU A 349 -14.24 19.30 -2.92
C LEU A 349 -13.28 18.95 -1.76
N LYS A 350 -12.77 17.71 -1.73
CA LYS A 350 -11.92 17.16 -0.65
C LYS A 350 -10.69 17.99 -0.29
N TRP A 351 -10.17 18.75 -1.25
CA TRP A 351 -8.99 19.59 -1.11
C TRP A 351 -9.27 21.07 -1.40
N LYS A 352 -10.51 21.51 -1.18
CA LYS A 352 -10.94 22.89 -1.43
C LYS A 352 -10.09 23.93 -0.70
N ASP A 353 -9.61 23.59 0.49
CA ASP A 353 -8.74 24.43 1.32
C ASP A 353 -7.36 24.71 0.70
N LEU A 354 -6.91 23.89 -0.24
CA LEU A 354 -5.66 24.07 -1.00
C LEU A 354 -5.86 24.84 -2.32
N VAL A 355 -7.10 25.06 -2.73
CA VAL A 355 -7.40 25.76 -3.98
C VAL A 355 -7.23 27.26 -3.80
N ALA A 356 -6.34 27.86 -4.60
CA ALA A 356 -6.12 29.31 -4.55
C ALA A 356 -7.36 30.09 -5.01
N PRO A 357 -7.68 31.26 -4.39
CA PRO A 357 -8.79 32.10 -4.83
C PRO A 357 -8.70 32.45 -6.33
N GLY A 358 -9.80 32.27 -7.04
CA GLY A 358 -9.89 32.54 -8.48
C GLY A 358 -9.50 31.38 -9.39
N THR A 359 -9.09 30.22 -8.85
CA THR A 359 -8.93 28.99 -9.64
C THR A 359 -10.33 28.43 -9.96
N PRO A 360 -10.69 28.28 -11.25
CA PRO A 360 -12.00 27.71 -11.60
C PRO A 360 -12.11 26.22 -11.24
N ILE A 361 -13.29 25.79 -10.82
CA ILE A 361 -13.62 24.40 -10.54
C ILE A 361 -14.86 24.02 -11.38
N PRO A 362 -14.77 23.06 -12.32
CA PRO A 362 -13.57 22.35 -12.79
C PRO A 362 -12.49 23.26 -13.37
N THR A 363 -11.23 22.82 -13.29
CA THR A 363 -10.06 23.57 -13.77
C THR A 363 -9.76 23.18 -15.23
N PRO A 364 -9.72 24.13 -16.18
CA PRO A 364 -9.39 23.80 -17.56
C PRO A 364 -7.90 23.43 -17.70
N TRP A 365 -7.62 22.52 -18.64
CA TRP A 365 -6.28 22.06 -18.99
C TRP A 365 -6.28 21.51 -20.44
N PRO A 366 -5.14 21.30 -21.10
CA PRO A 366 -5.08 20.90 -22.52
C PRO A 366 -5.47 19.43 -22.74
N LYS A 367 -6.61 19.00 -22.19
CA LYS A 367 -7.09 17.61 -22.16
C LYS A 367 -7.21 16.98 -23.55
N GLU A 368 -7.79 17.70 -24.52
CA GLU A 368 -7.99 17.16 -25.87
C GLU A 368 -6.65 16.84 -26.56
N GLN A 369 -5.65 17.68 -26.33
CA GLN A 369 -4.30 17.46 -26.89
C GLN A 369 -3.61 16.29 -26.22
N PHE A 370 -3.74 16.19 -24.90
CA PHE A 370 -3.23 15.08 -24.09
C PHE A 370 -3.89 13.75 -24.54
N ASP A 371 -5.21 13.70 -24.62
CA ASP A 371 -5.95 12.51 -25.04
C ASP A 371 -5.53 12.03 -26.44
N ALA A 372 -5.32 12.95 -27.38
CA ALA A 372 -4.88 12.63 -28.75
C ALA A 372 -3.46 12.05 -28.77
N MET A 373 -2.55 12.59 -27.96
CA MET A 373 -1.18 12.11 -27.83
C MET A 373 -1.17 10.71 -27.18
N GLU A 374 -1.85 10.56 -26.05
CA GLU A 374 -1.89 9.32 -25.29
C GLU A 374 -2.49 8.17 -26.10
N LYS A 375 -3.55 8.43 -26.86
CA LYS A 375 -4.15 7.42 -27.75
C LYS A 375 -3.12 6.82 -28.71
N GLN A 376 -2.24 7.64 -29.28
CA GLN A 376 -1.19 7.17 -30.19
C GLN A 376 -0.12 6.35 -29.44
N ILE A 377 0.26 6.78 -28.24
CA ILE A 377 1.24 6.08 -27.42
C ILE A 377 0.69 4.71 -26.98
N GLN A 378 -0.55 4.65 -26.50
CA GLN A 378 -1.16 3.39 -26.07
C GLN A 378 -1.35 2.40 -27.25
N GLU A 379 -1.64 2.89 -28.46
CA GLU A 379 -1.69 2.05 -29.65
C GLU A 379 -0.34 1.48 -30.01
N GLN A 380 0.73 2.29 -29.97
CA GLN A 380 2.10 1.82 -30.18
C GLN A 380 2.50 0.80 -29.12
N ARG A 381 2.20 1.05 -27.85
CA ARG A 381 2.46 0.14 -26.73
C ARG A 381 1.81 -1.23 -26.94
N ARG A 382 0.50 -1.27 -27.25
CA ARG A 382 -0.22 -2.52 -27.53
C ARG A 382 0.41 -3.30 -28.69
N LYS A 383 0.76 -2.61 -29.80
CA LYS A 383 1.44 -3.23 -30.92
C LYS A 383 2.79 -3.83 -30.53
N MET A 384 3.63 -3.09 -29.80
CA MET A 384 4.94 -3.56 -29.36
C MET A 384 4.82 -4.78 -28.44
N ARG A 385 3.82 -4.83 -27.55
CA ARG A 385 3.56 -6.00 -26.70
C ARG A 385 3.08 -7.20 -27.51
N ALA A 386 2.16 -7.01 -28.45
CA ALA A 386 1.67 -8.06 -29.35
C ALA A 386 2.79 -8.66 -30.22
N GLU A 387 3.78 -7.85 -30.61
CA GLU A 387 4.96 -8.27 -31.39
C GLU A 387 6.11 -8.79 -30.51
N ASN A 388 5.95 -8.84 -29.19
CA ASN A 388 7.03 -9.22 -28.23
C ASN A 388 8.32 -8.43 -28.45
N ARG A 389 8.22 -7.12 -28.67
CA ARG A 389 9.39 -6.23 -28.89
C ARG A 389 10.25 -6.18 -27.61
N PRO A 390 11.58 -5.98 -27.75
CA PRO A 390 12.49 -5.87 -26.61
C PRO A 390 12.06 -4.77 -25.63
N GLU A 391 12.24 -4.99 -24.33
CA GLU A 391 11.95 -3.98 -23.28
C GLU A 391 12.69 -2.65 -23.50
N ALA A 392 13.88 -2.67 -24.11
CA ALA A 392 14.61 -1.45 -24.45
C ALA A 392 13.82 -0.52 -25.40
N GLU A 393 13.03 -1.07 -26.31
CA GLU A 393 12.19 -0.28 -27.20
C GLU A 393 10.99 0.29 -26.48
N MET A 394 10.37 -0.48 -25.58
CA MET A 394 9.30 -0.01 -24.70
C MET A 394 9.80 1.13 -23.80
N ASN A 395 11.00 0.99 -23.24
CA ASN A 395 11.62 2.04 -22.43
C ASN A 395 11.89 3.31 -23.23
N ALA A 396 12.27 3.20 -24.51
CA ALA A 396 12.42 4.35 -25.38
C ALA A 396 11.09 5.06 -25.64
N LEU A 397 10.00 4.31 -25.86
CA LEU A 397 8.64 4.84 -26.00
C LEU A 397 8.21 5.60 -24.75
N PHE A 398 8.43 5.05 -23.57
CA PHE A 398 8.07 5.70 -22.30
C PHE A 398 8.89 6.97 -22.04
N LYS A 399 10.14 7.05 -22.48
CA LYS A 399 10.95 8.28 -22.41
C LYS A 399 10.40 9.37 -23.33
N GLU A 400 9.99 9.00 -24.53
CA GLU A 400 9.35 9.91 -25.48
C GLU A 400 8.02 10.43 -24.96
N GLU A 401 7.16 9.54 -24.44
CA GLU A 401 5.89 9.85 -23.79
C GLU A 401 6.10 10.88 -22.68
N ARG A 402 6.91 10.56 -21.68
CA ARG A 402 7.22 11.46 -20.56
C ARG A 402 7.69 12.85 -21.02
N LYS A 403 8.58 12.91 -22.01
CA LYS A 403 9.07 14.19 -22.53
C LYS A 403 7.93 15.03 -23.13
N LYS A 404 7.04 14.41 -23.89
CA LYS A 404 5.87 15.11 -24.49
C LYS A 404 4.88 15.58 -23.43
N GLU A 405 4.62 14.74 -22.43
CA GLU A 405 3.79 15.07 -21.28
C GLU A 405 4.34 16.29 -20.52
N GLU A 406 5.62 16.27 -20.16
CA GLU A 406 6.29 17.35 -19.43
C GLU A 406 6.25 18.68 -20.23
N GLU A 407 6.50 18.64 -21.56
CA GLU A 407 6.47 19.82 -22.42
C GLU A 407 5.06 20.41 -22.52
N MET A 408 4.04 19.56 -22.67
CA MET A 408 2.63 19.96 -22.79
C MET A 408 2.10 20.55 -21.49
N LEU A 409 2.23 19.81 -20.39
CA LEU A 409 1.64 20.16 -19.09
C LEU A 409 2.37 21.33 -18.43
N ALA A 410 3.69 21.49 -18.58
CA ALA A 410 4.43 22.59 -17.99
C ALA A 410 4.07 23.98 -18.56
N SER A 411 3.50 24.03 -19.76
CA SER A 411 3.16 25.28 -20.46
C SER A 411 1.76 25.83 -20.14
N ASP A 412 0.92 25.05 -19.45
CA ASP A 412 -0.45 25.45 -19.14
C ASP A 412 -0.53 26.53 -18.06
N LYS A 413 -1.59 27.34 -18.13
CA LYS A 413 -1.86 28.42 -17.18
C LYS A 413 -1.99 27.92 -15.73
N TYR A 414 -2.53 26.73 -15.54
CA TYR A 414 -2.82 26.15 -14.24
C TYR A 414 -1.87 25.03 -13.83
N ALA A 415 -0.76 24.82 -14.56
CA ALA A 415 0.20 23.73 -14.38
C ALA A 415 0.68 23.53 -12.91
N LYS A 416 0.74 24.61 -12.12
CA LYS A 416 1.17 24.58 -10.71
C LYS A 416 0.04 24.78 -9.72
N SER A 417 -1.20 24.87 -10.19
CA SER A 417 -2.35 25.17 -9.33
C SER A 417 -2.96 23.89 -8.79
N VAL A 418 -3.41 23.94 -7.53
CA VAL A 418 -4.38 22.96 -7.05
C VAL A 418 -5.76 23.34 -7.58
N GLY A 419 -6.46 22.39 -8.18
CA GLY A 419 -7.75 22.60 -8.81
C GLY A 419 -8.59 21.31 -8.86
N ALA A 420 -9.37 21.13 -9.93
CA ALA A 420 -10.06 19.89 -10.23
C ALA A 420 -9.96 19.63 -11.74
N PHE A 421 -8.96 18.85 -12.15
CA PHE A 421 -8.63 18.59 -13.56
C PHE A 421 -9.32 17.31 -14.00
N GLU A 422 -10.19 17.38 -15.01
CA GLU A 422 -10.96 16.23 -15.48
C GLU A 422 -10.08 15.14 -16.09
N GLY A 423 -10.40 13.90 -15.77
CA GLY A 423 -9.66 12.69 -16.13
C GLY A 423 -8.86 12.15 -14.97
N ALA A 424 -9.38 11.09 -14.32
CA ALA A 424 -8.77 10.38 -13.20
C ALA A 424 -9.52 9.05 -12.96
N ASN A 425 -8.98 8.18 -12.11
CA ASN A 425 -9.63 6.94 -11.69
C ASN A 425 -10.06 6.07 -12.88
N TYR A 426 -9.18 5.97 -13.89
CA TYR A 426 -9.38 5.23 -15.14
C TYR A 426 -10.51 5.78 -16.05
N GLU A 427 -11.15 6.87 -15.65
CA GLU A 427 -12.25 7.48 -16.36
C GLU A 427 -11.85 8.85 -16.98
N SER A 428 -12.01 8.98 -18.28
CA SER A 428 -11.68 10.23 -18.99
C SER A 428 -12.62 11.38 -18.66
N LYS A 429 -13.80 11.09 -18.09
CA LYS A 429 -14.83 12.07 -17.75
C LYS A 429 -15.48 11.78 -16.41
N GLY A 430 -15.88 12.85 -15.72
CA GLY A 430 -16.66 12.76 -14.50
C GLY A 430 -15.84 12.50 -13.22
N TYR A 431 -14.55 12.21 -13.33
CA TYR A 431 -13.61 12.15 -12.21
C TYR A 431 -12.48 13.14 -12.40
N TYR A 432 -11.97 13.68 -11.31
CA TYR A 432 -11.04 14.81 -11.30
C TYR A 432 -9.88 14.54 -10.36
N ARG A 433 -8.68 14.93 -10.81
CA ARG A 433 -7.44 14.92 -10.02
C ARG A 433 -7.09 16.32 -9.54
N PRO A 434 -6.25 16.48 -8.50
CA PRO A 434 -6.05 17.75 -7.83
C PRO A 434 -5.07 18.69 -8.53
N GLN A 435 -4.09 18.16 -9.27
CA GLN A 435 -3.14 18.95 -10.05
C GLN A 435 -2.99 18.39 -11.46
N GLU A 436 -2.49 19.21 -12.35
CA GLU A 436 -2.36 18.83 -13.75
C GLU A 436 -1.38 17.69 -13.94
N ASN A 437 -0.30 17.63 -13.12
CA ASN A 437 0.68 16.55 -13.14
C ASN A 437 1.05 16.05 -11.74
N CYS A 438 1.27 14.75 -11.63
CA CYS A 438 1.57 14.03 -10.40
C CYS A 438 2.19 12.68 -10.74
N ILE A 439 2.99 12.08 -9.83
CA ILE A 439 3.47 10.71 -9.98
C ILE A 439 2.33 9.69 -10.12
N MET A 440 1.13 9.99 -9.59
CA MET A 440 -0.06 9.16 -9.73
C MET A 440 -0.76 9.34 -11.09
N PHE A 441 -0.37 10.31 -11.90
CA PHE A 441 -0.94 10.60 -13.22
C PHE A 441 -0.04 10.17 -14.38
N THR A 442 1.20 10.68 -14.39
CA THR A 442 2.21 10.37 -15.41
C THR A 442 3.48 9.82 -14.76
N ARG A 443 4.54 9.53 -15.55
CA ARG A 443 5.86 9.17 -14.99
C ARG A 443 6.61 10.39 -14.43
N TYR A 444 5.87 11.30 -13.81
CA TYR A 444 6.39 12.48 -13.16
C TYR A 444 7.11 12.10 -11.84
N PRO A 445 8.21 12.78 -11.44
CA PRO A 445 9.05 12.32 -10.33
C PRO A 445 8.55 12.69 -8.93
N SER A 446 7.38 13.33 -8.78
CA SER A 446 6.90 13.80 -7.49
C SER A 446 5.39 13.73 -7.32
N PHE A 447 4.96 13.64 -6.08
CA PHE A 447 3.56 13.74 -5.67
C PHE A 447 3.06 15.20 -5.75
N CYS A 448 1.80 15.37 -6.11
CA CYS A 448 1.09 16.65 -6.02
C CYS A 448 0.81 17.02 -4.54
N GLU A 449 0.41 18.27 -4.28
CA GLU A 449 0.17 18.77 -2.93
C GLU A 449 -0.87 17.98 -2.14
N VAL A 450 -1.94 17.49 -2.79
CA VAL A 450 -2.98 16.69 -2.14
C VAL A 450 -2.47 15.29 -1.80
N CYS A 451 -1.73 14.65 -2.71
CA CYS A 451 -1.08 13.36 -2.45
C CYS A 451 -0.06 13.46 -1.31
N ARG A 452 0.75 14.52 -1.28
CA ARG A 452 1.71 14.77 -0.18
C ARG A 452 1.01 14.90 1.15
N ARG A 453 -0.06 15.71 1.24
CA ARG A 453 -0.87 15.85 2.45
C ARG A 453 -1.47 14.51 2.91
N ALA A 454 -1.93 13.67 1.98
CA ALA A 454 -2.44 12.34 2.31
C ALA A 454 -1.34 11.44 2.91
N ILE A 455 -0.14 11.44 2.31
CA ILE A 455 1.02 10.69 2.81
C ILE A 455 1.42 11.18 4.21
N GLU A 456 1.53 12.48 4.43
CA GLU A 456 1.88 13.08 5.73
C GLU A 456 0.87 12.73 6.83
N ARG A 457 -0.44 12.67 6.48
CA ARG A 457 -1.49 12.21 7.39
C ARG A 457 -1.25 10.77 7.87
N ILE A 458 -0.85 9.86 6.97
CA ILE A 458 -0.55 8.49 7.34
C ILE A 458 0.75 8.40 8.16
N ILE A 459 1.80 9.12 7.79
CA ILE A 459 3.02 9.19 8.60
C ILE A 459 2.68 9.58 10.04
N GLY A 460 1.86 10.63 10.24
CA GLY A 460 1.43 11.08 11.56
C GLY A 460 0.59 10.06 12.35
N MET A 461 -0.02 9.06 11.68
CA MET A 461 -0.74 7.98 12.32
C MET A 461 0.21 6.95 12.94
N TYR A 462 1.36 6.68 12.32
CA TYR A 462 2.31 5.64 12.75
C TYR A 462 3.50 6.21 13.53
N ALA A 463 4.10 7.30 13.07
CA ALA A 463 5.24 7.90 13.76
C ALA A 463 4.80 8.83 14.91
N SER A 464 5.52 8.76 16.02
CA SER A 464 5.38 9.71 17.13
C SER A 464 6.39 10.83 16.96
N GLN A 465 5.94 12.08 17.09
CA GLN A 465 6.81 13.27 17.07
C GLN A 465 7.67 13.35 18.35
#